data_51709b0128e88325a64f7d97c51dbfaf
#
_entry.id   51709b0128e88325a64f7d97c51dbfaf
#
_cell.length_a   1.000
_cell.length_b   1.000
_cell.length_c   1.000
_cell.angle_alpha   90.00
_cell.angle_beta   90.00
_cell.angle_gamma   90.00
#
_symmetry.space_group_name_H-M   'P 1'
#
loop_
_entity.id
_entity.type
_entity.pdbx_description
1 polymer ?
#
loop_
_entity_poly.entity_id
_entity_poly.type
_entity_poly.pdbx_seq_one_letter_code
_entity_poly.pdbx_strand_id
1 'polypeptide(L)'
;MPGRGIRSFMALCTAGAVACLLSAGLAANAQDREIKVGYMKNPIQDASLDMMEKWAKGHNVKLTRVPMAYSVFMEKVTATLTSGADQFDIIWHNDDWGQLWKKWLDTTDDIKGIDNADQWPLLAFWNDDRKLTVVPMAHTVGTFFYRSDLLRPEEVPTTFAQLVSISQRLQKEGKVKWGYVGGMSMNNTWFSLWWTMWANNCDILKPLFERDNAKLAAARFEPAVTEPCHREIVEFWWDAINTHKISPPGMTAYGRNEANAIFMAGDAAFTLVDSTHFGEFNDPKRSKIVGKVGMAPFPIGPRANKPTSWNEIWGWAIPKGVPAGRAKLAKEMLSGMMTDDAGQIEMWKKTGGPPPNIKLWPKLAAEDKDFAALKHAVFDQTPITHSAYYFAEWPAVHKAYSDMAIAALSGKREDIPKVLAEHVDNIQRAATGN
;
A
#
# COMPACT_ATOMS: atom_id res chain seq x y z
N MET A 1 66.96 -53.47 -24.62
CA MET A 1 67.13 -52.12 -25.23
C MET A 1 65.84 -51.35 -25.04
N PRO A 2 65.94 -50.09 -24.75
CA PRO A 2 65.08 -49.35 -23.77
C PRO A 2 63.95 -48.60 -24.42
N GLY A 3 62.82 -48.39 -23.80
CA GLY A 3 62.54 -47.29 -22.89
C GLY A 3 62.29 -45.97 -23.63
N ARG A 4 61.00 -45.65 -23.83
CA ARG A 4 60.49 -44.24 -24.02
C ARG A 4 58.98 -44.27 -23.89
N GLY A 5 58.45 -43.48 -22.94
CA GLY A 5 57.02 -43.18 -22.98
C GLY A 5 56.32 -42.97 -21.69
N ILE A 6 56.89 -42.24 -20.69
CA ILE A 6 56.17 -41.76 -19.51
C ILE A 6 56.61 -40.32 -19.20
N ARG A 7 56.24 -39.37 -20.04
CA ARG A 7 56.41 -37.92 -19.73
C ARG A 7 55.36 -36.99 -20.36
N SER A 8 54.28 -37.50 -20.98
CA SER A 8 53.27 -36.60 -21.65
C SER A 8 51.91 -36.65 -21.04
N PHE A 9 51.68 -37.36 -19.93
CA PHE A 9 50.31 -37.45 -19.33
C PHE A 9 50.10 -36.54 -18.15
N MET A 10 51.14 -35.89 -17.59
CA MET A 10 50.98 -35.00 -16.41
C MET A 10 50.72 -33.53 -16.77
N ALA A 11 50.91 -33.08 -17.99
CA ALA A 11 50.73 -31.69 -18.37
C ALA A 11 49.30 -31.35 -18.78
N LEU A 12 48.45 -32.34 -19.14
CA LEU A 12 47.05 -32.09 -19.52
C LEU A 12 46.08 -32.00 -18.34
N CYS A 13 46.40 -32.61 -17.21
CA CYS A 13 45.51 -32.57 -16.03
C CYS A 13 45.59 -31.23 -15.23
N THR A 14 46.73 -30.54 -15.29
CA THR A 14 46.88 -29.26 -14.59
C THR A 14 46.23 -28.09 -15.31
N ALA A 15 46.18 -28.11 -16.65
CA ALA A 15 45.50 -27.04 -17.41
C ALA A 15 43.97 -27.12 -17.29
N GLY A 16 43.40 -28.35 -17.19
CA GLY A 16 41.96 -28.56 -16.97
C GLY A 16 41.49 -28.12 -15.58
N ALA A 17 42.28 -28.37 -14.52
CA ALA A 17 41.93 -27.98 -13.16
C ALA A 17 42.00 -26.45 -12.96
N VAL A 18 42.95 -25.75 -13.56
CA VAL A 18 43.06 -24.30 -13.50
C VAL A 18 41.94 -23.63 -14.30
N ALA A 19 41.57 -24.19 -15.46
CA ALA A 19 40.44 -23.66 -16.26
C ALA A 19 39.09 -23.87 -15.56
N CYS A 20 38.86 -24.98 -14.85
CA CYS A 20 37.66 -25.21 -14.03
C CYS A 20 37.59 -24.29 -12.79
N LEU A 21 38.74 -24.04 -12.15
CA LEU A 21 38.79 -23.12 -11.00
C LEU A 21 38.59 -21.64 -11.42
N LEU A 22 39.11 -21.24 -12.59
CA LEU A 22 38.91 -19.92 -13.15
C LEU A 22 37.47 -19.73 -13.64
N SER A 23 36.87 -20.76 -14.25
CA SER A 23 35.46 -20.67 -14.69
C SER A 23 34.49 -20.72 -13.52
N ALA A 24 34.78 -21.49 -12.46
CA ALA A 24 33.99 -21.48 -11.23
C ALA A 24 34.10 -20.13 -10.46
N GLY A 25 35.28 -19.53 -10.39
CA GLY A 25 35.48 -18.21 -9.80
C GLY A 25 34.82 -17.07 -10.59
N LEU A 26 34.80 -17.16 -11.93
CA LEU A 26 34.11 -16.20 -12.79
C LEU A 26 32.59 -16.38 -12.73
N ALA A 27 32.08 -17.59 -12.60
CA ALA A 27 30.65 -17.86 -12.42
C ALA A 27 30.15 -17.42 -11.04
N ALA A 28 30.93 -17.68 -9.97
CA ALA A 28 30.62 -17.19 -8.63
C ALA A 28 30.60 -15.66 -8.58
N ASN A 29 31.61 -14.98 -9.17
CA ASN A 29 31.62 -13.51 -9.24
C ASN A 29 30.47 -12.93 -10.10
N ALA A 30 30.03 -13.64 -11.14
CA ALA A 30 28.89 -13.19 -11.95
C ALA A 30 27.54 -13.35 -11.19
N GLN A 31 27.41 -14.41 -10.40
CA GLN A 31 26.22 -14.67 -9.60
C GLN A 31 26.11 -13.71 -8.40
N ASP A 32 27.23 -13.30 -7.82
CA ASP A 32 27.29 -12.32 -6.73
C ASP A 32 26.97 -10.87 -7.18
N ARG A 33 26.91 -10.62 -8.47
CA ARG A 33 26.56 -9.31 -9.04
C ARG A 33 25.18 -9.30 -9.71
N GLU A 34 24.33 -10.25 -9.41
CA GLU A 34 22.91 -10.28 -9.78
C GLU A 34 22.05 -10.04 -8.56
N ILE A 35 21.04 -9.17 -8.67
CA ILE A 35 20.01 -8.92 -7.68
C ILE A 35 18.65 -9.30 -8.26
N LYS A 36 17.94 -10.21 -7.61
CA LYS A 36 16.60 -10.68 -7.98
C LYS A 36 15.56 -9.98 -7.12
N VAL A 37 14.61 -9.29 -7.75
CA VAL A 37 13.56 -8.53 -7.05
C VAL A 37 12.20 -9.17 -7.29
N GLY A 38 11.61 -9.72 -6.23
CA GLY A 38 10.23 -10.22 -6.23
C GLY A 38 9.24 -9.07 -5.98
N TYR A 39 8.27 -8.87 -6.89
CA TYR A 39 7.35 -7.74 -6.76
C TYR A 39 5.97 -8.00 -7.41
N MET A 40 4.98 -7.23 -6.99
CA MET A 40 3.68 -7.15 -7.66
C MET A 40 3.79 -6.15 -8.82
N LYS A 41 3.44 -6.55 -10.04
CA LYS A 41 3.50 -5.64 -11.18
C LYS A 41 2.50 -4.50 -11.06
N ASN A 42 3.02 -3.29 -10.90
CA ASN A 42 2.27 -2.06 -10.68
C ASN A 42 3.11 -0.86 -11.15
N PRO A 43 2.54 0.22 -11.70
CA PRO A 43 3.29 1.37 -12.20
C PRO A 43 4.26 2.01 -11.20
N ILE A 44 3.90 2.12 -9.92
CA ILE A 44 4.78 2.63 -8.86
C ILE A 44 6.00 1.75 -8.68
N GLN A 45 5.79 0.44 -8.60
CA GLN A 45 6.88 -0.51 -8.40
C GLN A 45 7.78 -0.56 -9.62
N ASP A 46 7.20 -0.53 -10.84
CA ASP A 46 7.99 -0.45 -12.07
C ASP A 46 8.85 0.83 -12.10
N ALA A 47 8.32 1.99 -11.72
CA ALA A 47 9.08 3.24 -11.67
C ALA A 47 10.20 3.20 -10.61
N SER A 48 9.94 2.62 -9.45
CA SER A 48 10.97 2.39 -8.42
C SER A 48 12.06 1.44 -8.90
N LEU A 49 11.68 0.35 -9.60
CA LEU A 49 12.62 -0.58 -10.20
C LEU A 49 13.45 0.06 -11.34
N ASP A 50 12.90 1.04 -12.06
CA ASP A 50 13.65 1.81 -13.05
C ASP A 50 14.78 2.62 -12.40
N MET A 51 14.57 3.20 -11.21
CA MET A 51 15.63 3.84 -10.42
C MET A 51 16.72 2.84 -9.99
N MET A 52 16.31 1.67 -9.48
CA MET A 52 17.25 0.60 -9.11
C MET A 52 18.04 0.11 -10.32
N GLU A 53 17.39 -0.03 -11.48
CA GLU A 53 18.06 -0.48 -12.72
C GLU A 53 19.07 0.57 -13.24
N LYS A 54 18.75 1.87 -13.13
CA LYS A 54 19.69 2.97 -13.42
C LYS A 54 20.94 2.87 -12.54
N TRP A 55 20.75 2.65 -11.23
CA TRP A 55 21.86 2.42 -10.31
C TRP A 55 22.66 1.17 -10.68
N ALA A 56 21.97 0.04 -10.94
CA ALA A 56 22.57 -1.25 -11.29
C ALA A 56 23.46 -1.17 -12.52
N LYS A 57 23.01 -0.47 -13.58
CA LYS A 57 23.78 -0.22 -14.79
C LYS A 57 25.07 0.55 -14.51
N GLY A 58 25.01 1.58 -13.64
CA GLY A 58 26.17 2.37 -13.25
C GLY A 58 27.21 1.61 -12.41
N HIS A 59 26.81 0.47 -11.81
CA HIS A 59 27.64 -0.33 -10.92
C HIS A 59 27.97 -1.74 -11.48
N ASN A 60 27.65 -2.01 -12.73
CA ASN A 60 27.84 -3.31 -13.37
C ASN A 60 27.16 -4.46 -12.58
N VAL A 61 25.90 -4.24 -12.19
CA VAL A 61 25.02 -5.19 -11.52
C VAL A 61 23.89 -5.56 -12.45
N LYS A 62 23.52 -6.84 -12.50
CA LYS A 62 22.34 -7.32 -13.22
C LYS A 62 21.14 -7.25 -12.27
N LEU A 63 20.09 -6.51 -12.65
CA LEU A 63 18.81 -6.52 -11.97
C LEU A 63 17.87 -7.51 -12.69
N THR A 64 17.35 -8.49 -11.96
CA THR A 64 16.35 -9.44 -12.48
C THR A 64 15.02 -9.19 -11.80
N ARG A 65 14.03 -8.73 -12.56
CA ARG A 65 12.66 -8.45 -12.10
C ARG A 65 11.82 -9.73 -12.14
N VAL A 66 11.22 -10.12 -11.02
CA VAL A 66 10.35 -11.30 -10.90
C VAL A 66 8.93 -10.85 -10.53
N PRO A 67 8.10 -10.54 -11.55
CA PRO A 67 6.73 -10.07 -11.32
C PRO A 67 5.81 -11.21 -10.87
N MET A 68 4.90 -10.91 -9.95
CA MET A 68 3.86 -11.81 -9.47
C MET A 68 2.50 -11.10 -9.44
N ALA A 69 1.41 -11.86 -9.53
CA ALA A 69 0.08 -11.32 -9.30
C ALA A 69 -0.14 -11.07 -7.80
N TYR A 70 -0.85 -9.99 -7.46
CA TYR A 70 -1.14 -9.63 -6.06
C TYR A 70 -1.78 -10.78 -5.28
N SER A 71 -2.75 -11.48 -5.91
CA SER A 71 -3.51 -12.57 -5.27
C SER A 71 -2.65 -13.75 -4.77
N VAL A 72 -1.44 -13.92 -5.30
CA VAL A 72 -0.54 -15.02 -4.93
C VAL A 72 0.77 -14.52 -4.31
N PHE A 73 1.00 -13.22 -4.30
CA PHE A 73 2.27 -12.62 -3.87
C PHE A 73 2.57 -12.93 -2.39
N MET A 74 1.63 -12.59 -1.51
CA MET A 74 1.80 -12.77 -0.06
C MET A 74 2.10 -14.23 0.31
N GLU A 75 1.34 -15.19 -0.27
CA GLU A 75 1.50 -16.61 -0.01
C GLU A 75 2.89 -17.12 -0.46
N LYS A 76 3.27 -16.81 -1.71
CA LYS A 76 4.57 -17.23 -2.27
C LYS A 76 5.74 -16.65 -1.52
N VAL A 77 5.70 -15.36 -1.20
CA VAL A 77 6.77 -14.70 -0.44
C VAL A 77 6.84 -15.25 0.98
N THR A 78 5.70 -15.45 1.66
CA THR A 78 5.69 -16.08 2.99
C THR A 78 6.32 -17.47 2.96
N ALA A 79 5.98 -18.31 1.97
CA ALA A 79 6.59 -19.62 1.82
C ALA A 79 8.11 -19.55 1.58
N THR A 80 8.57 -18.58 0.77
CA THR A 80 10.00 -18.34 0.53
C THR A 80 10.72 -17.93 1.82
N LEU A 81 10.16 -16.95 2.55
CA LEU A 81 10.74 -16.46 3.80
C LEU A 81 10.80 -17.54 4.88
N THR A 82 9.75 -18.35 5.03
CA THR A 82 9.67 -19.40 6.05
C THR A 82 10.57 -20.58 5.75
N SER A 83 10.77 -20.92 4.47
CA SER A 83 11.67 -22.00 4.06
C SER A 83 13.15 -21.57 4.00
N GLY A 84 13.46 -20.29 4.03
CA GLY A 84 14.80 -19.74 3.81
C GLY A 84 15.32 -19.96 2.39
N ALA A 85 14.42 -20.17 1.42
CA ALA A 85 14.81 -20.40 0.02
C ALA A 85 15.43 -19.15 -0.62
N ASP A 86 16.54 -19.30 -1.32
CA ASP A 86 17.28 -18.25 -2.03
C ASP A 86 16.62 -17.92 -3.37
N GLN A 87 15.40 -17.34 -3.32
CA GLN A 87 14.64 -16.97 -4.52
C GLN A 87 14.75 -15.49 -4.86
N PHE A 88 14.81 -14.63 -3.84
CA PHE A 88 14.81 -13.18 -3.99
C PHE A 88 15.85 -12.54 -3.09
N ASP A 89 16.51 -11.50 -3.57
CA ASP A 89 17.42 -10.65 -2.80
C ASP A 89 16.69 -9.44 -2.21
N ILE A 90 15.69 -8.95 -2.94
CA ILE A 90 14.79 -7.87 -2.53
C ILE A 90 13.36 -8.33 -2.81
N ILE A 91 12.45 -8.03 -1.91
CA ILE A 91 11.01 -8.26 -2.07
C ILE A 91 10.24 -6.96 -1.86
N TRP A 92 9.15 -6.78 -2.60
CA TRP A 92 8.18 -5.75 -2.29
C TRP A 92 7.49 -6.06 -0.96
N HIS A 93 7.16 -5.00 -0.23
CA HIS A 93 6.52 -5.09 1.07
C HIS A 93 5.39 -4.07 1.19
N ASN A 94 4.23 -4.55 1.65
CA ASN A 94 3.09 -3.72 2.04
C ASN A 94 3.11 -3.52 3.57
N ASP A 95 2.67 -2.36 4.04
CA ASP A 95 2.61 -2.03 5.48
C ASP A 95 1.77 -3.01 6.30
N ASP A 96 0.67 -3.52 5.74
CA ASP A 96 -0.18 -4.53 6.36
C ASP A 96 0.54 -5.83 6.74
N TRP A 97 1.70 -6.11 6.16
CA TRP A 97 2.45 -7.34 6.39
C TRP A 97 3.69 -7.14 7.26
N GLY A 98 3.90 -5.93 7.76
CA GLY A 98 5.09 -5.58 8.53
C GLY A 98 5.31 -6.53 9.71
N GLN A 99 4.30 -6.71 10.53
CA GLN A 99 4.39 -7.59 11.69
C GLN A 99 4.44 -9.08 11.33
N LEU A 100 3.82 -9.48 10.22
CA LEU A 100 3.83 -10.86 9.73
C LEU A 100 5.25 -11.30 9.33
N TRP A 101 6.00 -10.44 8.64
CA TRP A 101 7.29 -10.81 8.05
C TRP A 101 8.53 -10.34 8.81
N LYS A 102 8.41 -9.41 9.78
CA LYS A 102 9.53 -8.74 10.48
C LYS A 102 10.67 -9.67 10.94
N LYS A 103 10.33 -10.88 11.39
CA LYS A 103 11.32 -11.83 11.91
C LYS A 103 12.23 -12.46 10.85
N TRP A 104 11.80 -12.47 9.58
CA TRP A 104 12.54 -13.03 8.45
C TRP A 104 13.25 -11.98 7.59
N LEU A 105 13.12 -10.69 7.93
CA LEU A 105 13.70 -9.59 7.19
C LEU A 105 14.96 -9.04 7.87
N ASP A 106 15.94 -8.63 7.05
CA ASP A 106 17.13 -7.93 7.51
C ASP A 106 16.78 -6.48 7.91
N THR A 107 17.63 -5.86 8.72
CA THR A 107 17.46 -4.46 9.11
C THR A 107 17.95 -3.51 8.01
N THR A 108 17.30 -2.36 7.90
CA THR A 108 17.54 -1.37 6.85
C THR A 108 17.92 0.01 7.39
N ASP A 109 18.17 0.14 8.71
CA ASP A 109 18.54 1.42 9.34
C ASP A 109 19.85 2.00 8.81
N ASP A 110 20.73 1.18 8.23
CA ASP A 110 22.03 1.56 7.65
C ASP A 110 21.93 2.07 6.20
N ILE A 111 20.71 2.08 5.63
CA ILE A 111 20.49 2.53 4.25
C ILE A 111 20.46 4.07 4.19
N LYS A 112 21.29 4.64 3.30
CA LYS A 112 21.39 6.08 3.13
C LYS A 112 20.07 6.68 2.63
N GLY A 113 19.69 7.81 3.20
CA GLY A 113 18.49 8.56 2.81
C GLY A 113 17.22 8.12 3.52
N ILE A 114 17.24 7.05 4.31
CA ILE A 114 16.07 6.56 5.05
C ILE A 114 15.61 7.58 6.12
N ASP A 115 16.52 8.36 6.68
CA ASP A 115 16.22 9.44 7.66
C ASP A 115 15.41 10.58 7.05
N ASN A 116 15.35 10.67 5.72
CA ASN A 116 14.57 11.66 5.00
C ASN A 116 13.15 11.23 4.72
N ALA A 117 12.80 9.97 5.03
CA ALA A 117 11.45 9.45 4.82
C ALA A 117 10.49 9.92 5.92
N ASP A 118 9.19 9.92 5.58
CA ASP A 118 8.13 10.09 6.58
C ASP A 118 8.18 8.93 7.57
N GLN A 119 8.51 9.21 8.82
CA GLN A 119 8.70 8.21 9.85
C GLN A 119 7.37 7.64 10.38
N TRP A 120 6.25 8.35 10.18
CA TRP A 120 4.96 7.93 10.72
C TRP A 120 4.48 6.58 10.16
N PRO A 121 4.36 6.39 8.83
CA PRO A 121 3.91 5.11 8.29
C PRO A 121 4.97 4.01 8.42
N LEU A 122 6.25 4.35 8.65
CA LEU A 122 7.31 3.38 8.85
C LEU A 122 7.19 2.58 10.16
N LEU A 123 6.35 3.03 11.10
CA LEU A 123 6.07 2.27 12.33
C LEU A 123 5.56 0.86 12.04
N ALA A 124 4.87 0.65 10.93
CA ALA A 124 4.42 -0.65 10.47
C ALA A 124 5.57 -1.66 10.26
N PHE A 125 6.78 -1.16 10.00
CA PHE A 125 7.93 -1.95 9.58
C PHE A 125 9.01 -2.11 10.65
N TRP A 126 8.74 -1.71 11.89
CA TRP A 126 9.67 -1.92 12.98
C TRP A 126 9.60 -3.36 13.50
N ASN A 127 10.78 -3.96 13.69
CA ASN A 127 10.91 -5.24 14.38
C ASN A 127 10.87 -5.05 15.90
N ASP A 128 11.01 -6.16 16.64
CA ASP A 128 10.95 -6.15 18.11
C ASP A 128 12.09 -5.35 18.76
N ASP A 129 13.21 -5.20 18.06
CA ASP A 129 14.37 -4.39 18.49
C ASP A 129 14.24 -2.90 18.10
N ARG A 130 13.08 -2.47 17.62
CA ARG A 130 12.83 -1.10 17.12
C ARG A 130 13.75 -0.69 15.96
N LYS A 131 14.08 -1.63 15.08
CA LYS A 131 14.85 -1.40 13.85
C LYS A 131 13.96 -1.55 12.64
N LEU A 132 14.15 -0.69 11.64
CA LEU A 132 13.44 -0.80 10.37
C LEU A 132 13.87 -2.03 9.60
N THR A 133 12.90 -2.71 8.98
CA THR A 133 13.11 -3.88 8.13
C THR A 133 12.71 -3.64 6.67
N VAL A 134 12.26 -2.43 6.35
CA VAL A 134 11.77 -2.05 5.03
C VAL A 134 12.34 -0.69 4.64
N VAL A 135 12.74 -0.56 3.38
CA VAL A 135 13.12 0.71 2.77
C VAL A 135 11.90 1.31 2.09
N PRO A 136 11.46 2.50 2.45
CA PRO A 136 10.29 3.12 1.84
C PRO A 136 10.50 3.35 0.33
N MET A 137 9.48 3.03 -0.46
CA MET A 137 9.52 3.20 -1.91
C MET A 137 8.70 4.42 -2.36
N ALA A 138 7.46 4.48 -1.93
CA ALA A 138 6.51 5.53 -2.24
C ALA A 138 5.33 5.49 -1.28
N HIS A 139 4.71 6.63 -1.05
CA HIS A 139 3.41 6.66 -0.41
C HIS A 139 2.31 6.16 -1.37
N THR A 140 1.34 5.46 -0.82
CA THR A 140 0.10 5.07 -1.50
C THR A 140 -1.04 5.50 -0.59
N VAL A 141 -1.50 6.72 -0.78
CA VAL A 141 -2.40 7.36 0.18
C VAL A 141 -3.85 7.32 -0.31
N GLY A 142 -4.76 6.96 0.58
CA GLY A 142 -6.18 7.09 0.30
C GLY A 142 -6.53 8.55 0.05
N THR A 143 -7.12 8.82 -1.10
CA THR A 143 -7.41 10.17 -1.55
C THR A 143 -8.89 10.31 -1.91
N PHE A 144 -9.53 11.31 -1.34
CA PHE A 144 -10.91 11.67 -1.68
C PHE A 144 -10.91 12.56 -2.91
N PHE A 145 -11.35 11.97 -4.04
CA PHE A 145 -11.45 12.65 -5.33
C PHE A 145 -12.85 13.18 -5.57
N TYR A 146 -12.93 14.34 -6.21
CA TYR A 146 -14.20 14.95 -6.59
C TYR A 146 -14.16 15.53 -8.01
N ARG A 147 -15.34 15.74 -8.61
CA ARG A 147 -15.52 16.39 -9.91
C ARG A 147 -15.36 17.90 -9.77
N SER A 148 -14.18 18.42 -10.11
CA SER A 148 -13.85 19.85 -10.03
C SER A 148 -14.54 20.73 -11.10
N ASP A 149 -15.15 20.12 -12.10
CA ASP A 149 -16.02 20.81 -13.06
C ASP A 149 -17.48 20.96 -12.57
N LEU A 150 -17.85 20.27 -11.49
CA LEU A 150 -19.18 20.33 -10.88
C LEU A 150 -19.21 21.09 -9.55
N LEU A 151 -18.06 21.19 -8.89
CA LEU A 151 -17.93 21.79 -7.56
C LEU A 151 -16.67 22.64 -7.48
N ARG A 152 -16.81 23.82 -6.94
CA ARG A 152 -15.66 24.64 -6.52
C ARG A 152 -15.08 24.08 -5.23
N PRO A 153 -13.82 24.36 -4.87
CA PRO A 153 -13.19 23.81 -3.67
C PRO A 153 -14.00 24.05 -2.39
N GLU A 154 -14.62 25.21 -2.23
CA GLU A 154 -15.45 25.58 -1.08
C GLU A 154 -16.81 24.87 -1.03
N GLU A 155 -17.23 24.23 -2.11
CA GLU A 155 -18.47 23.44 -2.20
C GLU A 155 -18.25 21.94 -1.97
N VAL A 156 -16.99 21.51 -1.84
CA VAL A 156 -16.67 20.11 -1.58
C VAL A 156 -17.15 19.71 -0.17
N PRO A 157 -17.82 18.56 -0.01
CA PRO A 157 -18.36 18.16 1.29
C PRO A 157 -17.25 17.99 2.33
N THR A 158 -17.43 18.56 3.51
CA THR A 158 -16.54 18.42 4.66
C THR A 158 -17.12 17.51 5.75
N THR A 159 -18.39 17.11 5.63
CA THR A 159 -19.07 16.17 6.55
C THR A 159 -19.86 15.11 5.77
N PHE A 160 -20.17 13.98 6.42
CA PHE A 160 -21.03 12.95 5.82
C PHE A 160 -22.40 13.49 5.42
N ALA A 161 -22.99 14.36 6.24
CA ALA A 161 -24.27 14.98 5.93
C ALA A 161 -24.20 15.84 4.64
N GLN A 162 -23.11 16.59 4.48
CA GLN A 162 -22.87 17.36 3.25
C GLN A 162 -22.60 16.43 2.06
N LEU A 163 -21.87 15.33 2.24
CA LEU A 163 -21.67 14.33 1.19
C LEU A 163 -23.01 13.84 0.64
N VAL A 164 -23.96 13.52 1.54
CA VAL A 164 -25.32 13.11 1.13
C VAL A 164 -26.06 14.23 0.41
N SER A 165 -26.16 15.42 1.01
CA SER A 165 -26.97 16.51 0.46
C SER A 165 -26.44 17.03 -0.88
N ILE A 166 -25.13 17.16 -1.02
CA ILE A 166 -24.49 17.59 -2.28
C ILE A 166 -24.66 16.51 -3.35
N SER A 167 -24.50 15.23 -2.99
CA SER A 167 -24.75 14.12 -3.92
C SER A 167 -26.15 14.14 -4.47
N GLN A 168 -27.17 14.27 -3.60
CA GLN A 168 -28.58 14.33 -4.00
C GLN A 168 -28.87 15.57 -4.87
N ARG A 169 -28.26 16.71 -4.56
CA ARG A 169 -28.38 17.92 -5.38
C ARG A 169 -27.86 17.67 -6.80
N LEU A 170 -26.64 17.14 -6.94
CA LEU A 170 -26.02 16.87 -8.23
C LEU A 170 -26.79 15.83 -9.06
N GLN A 171 -27.35 14.81 -8.38
CA GLN A 171 -28.24 13.81 -9.03
C GLN A 171 -29.54 14.46 -9.51
N LYS A 172 -30.19 15.30 -8.70
CA LYS A 172 -31.41 16.02 -9.05
C LYS A 172 -31.20 16.98 -10.23
N GLU A 173 -30.03 17.60 -10.31
CA GLU A 173 -29.62 18.47 -11.40
C GLU A 173 -29.24 17.68 -12.68
N GLY A 174 -29.25 16.35 -12.64
CA GLY A 174 -28.85 15.49 -13.77
C GLY A 174 -27.36 15.57 -14.13
N LYS A 175 -26.53 16.05 -13.19
CA LYS A 175 -25.07 16.19 -13.41
C LYS A 175 -24.33 14.86 -13.30
N VAL A 176 -24.79 13.97 -12.41
CA VAL A 176 -24.24 12.64 -12.18
C VAL A 176 -25.37 11.64 -11.95
N LYS A 177 -25.08 10.37 -12.20
CA LYS A 177 -25.97 9.26 -11.84
C LYS A 177 -25.84 8.91 -10.35
N TRP A 178 -24.62 8.99 -9.82
CA TRP A 178 -24.29 8.64 -8.44
C TRP A 178 -23.54 9.79 -7.76
N GLY A 179 -23.82 10.02 -6.50
CA GLY A 179 -23.02 10.93 -5.69
C GLY A 179 -21.65 10.35 -5.44
N TYR A 180 -21.58 9.17 -4.84
CA TYR A 180 -20.34 8.49 -4.49
C TYR A 180 -20.28 7.07 -5.08
N VAL A 181 -19.08 6.68 -5.51
CA VAL A 181 -18.74 5.32 -5.87
C VAL A 181 -17.41 4.92 -5.24
N GLY A 182 -17.32 3.71 -4.69
CA GLY A 182 -16.09 3.17 -4.09
C GLY A 182 -16.09 1.65 -4.08
N GLY A 183 -14.93 1.04 -3.80
CA GLY A 183 -14.83 -0.40 -3.59
C GLY A 183 -15.38 -0.79 -2.22
N MET A 184 -16.10 -1.92 -2.15
CA MET A 184 -16.59 -2.53 -0.91
C MET A 184 -16.46 -4.06 -0.90
N SER A 185 -16.11 -4.69 -2.02
CA SER A 185 -15.88 -6.13 -2.05
C SER A 185 -14.73 -6.53 -1.11
N MET A 186 -14.60 -7.82 -0.84
CA MET A 186 -13.45 -8.34 -0.08
C MET A 186 -12.13 -7.78 -0.64
N ASN A 187 -11.22 -7.36 0.21
CA ASN A 187 -9.97 -6.66 -0.11
C ASN A 187 -10.12 -5.24 -0.72
N ASN A 188 -11.35 -4.69 -0.79
CA ASN A 188 -11.61 -3.33 -1.25
C ASN A 188 -12.46 -2.51 -0.25
N THR A 189 -12.68 -3.00 0.94
CA THR A 189 -13.44 -2.33 2.01
C THR A 189 -12.79 -1.01 2.46
N TRP A 190 -11.49 -0.83 2.22
CA TRP A 190 -10.72 0.41 2.43
C TRP A 190 -11.36 1.62 1.78
N PHE A 191 -11.83 1.48 0.54
CA PHE A 191 -12.29 2.57 -0.32
C PHE A 191 -13.69 3.08 0.00
N SER A 192 -14.27 2.61 1.06
CA SER A 192 -15.55 3.11 1.55
C SER A 192 -15.65 2.99 3.07
N LEU A 193 -15.64 1.77 3.62
CA LEU A 193 -15.88 1.52 5.04
C LEU A 193 -14.77 2.07 5.94
N TRP A 194 -13.51 1.84 5.60
CA TRP A 194 -12.41 2.16 6.51
C TRP A 194 -12.17 3.65 6.65
N TRP A 195 -12.10 4.40 5.56
CA TRP A 195 -11.88 5.83 5.67
C TRP A 195 -13.03 6.54 6.42
N THR A 196 -14.28 6.09 6.22
CA THR A 196 -15.42 6.65 6.95
C THR A 196 -15.39 6.27 8.43
N MET A 197 -14.92 5.06 8.75
CA MET A 197 -14.71 4.62 10.12
C MET A 197 -13.67 5.52 10.81
N TRP A 198 -12.53 5.71 10.22
CA TRP A 198 -11.50 6.59 10.78
C TRP A 198 -11.94 8.05 10.82
N ALA A 199 -12.62 8.54 9.79
CA ALA A 199 -13.19 9.88 9.76
C ALA A 199 -14.36 10.08 10.77
N ASN A 200 -14.81 9.02 11.43
CA ASN A 200 -15.77 9.04 12.53
C ASN A 200 -15.15 8.69 13.90
N ASN A 201 -13.83 8.79 14.05
CA ASN A 201 -13.11 8.41 15.25
C ASN A 201 -13.40 6.97 15.70
N CYS A 202 -13.37 6.03 14.79
CA CYS A 202 -13.62 4.61 15.04
C CYS A 202 -12.53 3.73 14.44
N ASP A 203 -12.43 2.48 14.90
CA ASP A 203 -11.56 1.45 14.34
C ASP A 203 -12.24 0.07 14.48
N ILE A 204 -11.71 -0.96 13.82
CA ILE A 204 -12.18 -2.34 13.90
C ILE A 204 -11.90 -2.95 15.27
N LEU A 205 -10.75 -2.59 15.85
CA LEU A 205 -10.25 -3.09 17.11
C LEU A 205 -10.03 -1.97 18.11
N LYS A 206 -10.13 -2.28 19.41
CA LYS A 206 -9.69 -1.40 20.50
C LYS A 206 -8.19 -1.58 20.74
N PRO A 207 -7.50 -0.55 21.24
CA PRO A 207 -8.00 0.78 21.57
C PRO A 207 -8.33 1.62 20.33
N LEU A 208 -9.46 2.34 20.40
CA LEU A 208 -9.86 3.23 19.31
C LEU A 208 -8.94 4.45 19.30
N PHE A 209 -8.38 4.78 18.12
CA PHE A 209 -7.61 6.01 17.91
C PHE A 209 -6.44 6.27 18.87
N GLU A 210 -5.86 5.23 19.45
CA GLU A 210 -4.62 5.40 20.22
C GLU A 210 -3.47 5.75 19.26
N ARG A 211 -2.67 6.73 19.62
CA ARG A 211 -1.52 7.21 18.84
C ARG A 211 -0.19 6.98 19.52
N ASP A 212 -0.21 6.57 20.77
CA ASP A 212 0.98 6.19 21.50
C ASP A 212 1.41 4.78 21.09
N ASN A 213 2.51 4.71 20.34
CA ASN A 213 3.05 3.44 19.84
C ASN A 213 3.41 2.45 20.93
N ALA A 214 3.85 2.93 22.10
CA ALA A 214 4.16 2.05 23.23
C ALA A 214 2.88 1.42 23.78
N LYS A 215 1.80 2.19 23.86
CA LYS A 215 0.49 1.68 24.28
C LYS A 215 -0.08 0.71 23.27
N LEU A 216 0.01 1.01 21.96
CA LEU A 216 -0.45 0.11 20.90
C LEU A 216 0.34 -1.19 20.88
N ALA A 217 1.66 -1.12 21.02
CA ALA A 217 2.51 -2.30 21.06
C ALA A 217 2.25 -3.21 22.29
N ALA A 218 1.71 -2.62 23.37
CA ALA A 218 1.32 -3.35 24.58
C ALA A 218 -0.18 -3.67 24.65
N ALA A 219 -0.96 -3.25 23.67
CA ALA A 219 -2.41 -3.39 23.70
C ALA A 219 -2.84 -4.84 23.50
N ARG A 220 -3.89 -5.23 24.20
CA ARG A 220 -4.69 -6.40 23.87
C ARG A 220 -5.80 -5.95 22.93
N PHE A 221 -5.72 -6.34 21.67
CA PHE A 221 -6.70 -5.97 20.68
C PHE A 221 -8.02 -6.74 20.88
N GLU A 222 -9.11 -5.99 21.00
CA GLU A 222 -10.47 -6.53 21.15
C GLU A 222 -11.38 -5.95 20.07
N PRO A 223 -12.38 -6.71 19.56
CA PRO A 223 -13.29 -6.19 18.55
C PRO A 223 -14.05 -4.95 19.02
N ALA A 224 -14.10 -3.93 18.16
CA ALA A 224 -14.84 -2.69 18.38
C ALA A 224 -16.08 -2.56 17.49
N VAL A 225 -16.44 -3.61 16.76
CA VAL A 225 -17.49 -3.56 15.73
C VAL A 225 -18.90 -3.35 16.27
N THR A 226 -19.13 -3.57 17.55
CA THR A 226 -20.41 -3.27 18.21
C THR A 226 -20.46 -1.87 18.84
N GLU A 227 -19.36 -1.11 18.82
CA GLU A 227 -19.34 0.26 19.33
C GLU A 227 -20.27 1.17 18.51
N PRO A 228 -20.89 2.17 19.16
CA PRO A 228 -21.82 3.08 18.47
C PRO A 228 -21.21 3.75 17.24
N CYS A 229 -19.92 4.12 17.29
CA CYS A 229 -19.22 4.76 16.18
C CYS A 229 -19.17 3.84 14.95
N HIS A 230 -18.99 2.51 15.16
CA HIS A 230 -18.90 1.53 14.08
C HIS A 230 -20.27 1.26 13.47
N ARG A 231 -21.27 1.08 14.31
CA ARG A 231 -22.66 0.90 13.88
C ARG A 231 -23.11 2.06 12.98
N GLU A 232 -22.80 3.31 13.36
CA GLU A 232 -23.13 4.53 12.59
C GLU A 232 -22.56 4.48 11.18
N ILE A 233 -21.35 3.95 10.99
CA ILE A 233 -20.71 3.83 9.68
C ILE A 233 -21.39 2.79 8.80
N VAL A 234 -21.72 1.64 9.36
CA VAL A 234 -22.42 0.59 8.60
C VAL A 234 -23.83 1.07 8.23
N GLU A 235 -24.54 1.73 9.14
CA GLU A 235 -25.85 2.35 8.88
C GLU A 235 -25.74 3.45 7.82
N PHE A 236 -24.70 4.32 7.90
CA PHE A 236 -24.47 5.36 6.90
C PHE A 236 -24.32 4.77 5.48
N TRP A 237 -23.55 3.71 5.30
CA TRP A 237 -23.40 3.10 3.99
C TRP A 237 -24.64 2.35 3.54
N TRP A 238 -25.35 1.71 4.47
CA TRP A 238 -26.64 1.10 4.15
C TRP A 238 -27.64 2.16 3.65
N ASP A 239 -27.73 3.29 4.36
CA ASP A 239 -28.60 4.41 3.98
C ASP A 239 -28.12 5.10 2.67
N ALA A 240 -26.82 5.25 2.45
CA ALA A 240 -26.25 5.79 1.22
C ALA A 240 -26.68 4.99 -0.03
N ILE A 241 -26.73 3.67 0.10
CA ILE A 241 -27.12 2.76 -0.97
C ILE A 241 -28.65 2.68 -1.11
N ASN A 242 -29.38 2.45 -0.02
CA ASN A 242 -30.78 2.03 -0.04
C ASN A 242 -31.77 3.18 0.19
N THR A 243 -31.47 4.12 1.09
CA THR A 243 -32.36 5.24 1.47
C THR A 243 -32.08 6.46 0.64
N HIS A 244 -30.83 6.96 0.68
CA HIS A 244 -30.41 8.17 -0.02
C HIS A 244 -30.14 7.94 -1.50
N LYS A 245 -29.84 6.71 -1.88
CA LYS A 245 -29.55 6.29 -3.25
C LYS A 245 -28.45 7.11 -3.93
N ILE A 246 -27.47 7.55 -3.13
CA ILE A 246 -26.31 8.30 -3.63
C ILE A 246 -25.20 7.38 -4.13
N SER A 247 -25.28 6.09 -3.83
CA SER A 247 -24.32 5.07 -4.28
C SER A 247 -25.01 3.93 -5.02
N PRO A 248 -24.31 3.24 -5.95
CA PRO A 248 -24.86 2.12 -6.71
C PRO A 248 -25.34 0.99 -5.81
N PRO A 249 -26.49 0.34 -6.08
CA PRO A 249 -26.99 -0.80 -5.29
C PRO A 249 -26.04 -2.00 -5.29
N GLY A 250 -25.22 -2.18 -6.33
CA GLY A 250 -24.22 -3.23 -6.44
C GLY A 250 -22.87 -2.90 -5.80
N MET A 251 -22.72 -1.76 -5.13
CA MET A 251 -21.41 -1.26 -4.64
C MET A 251 -20.72 -2.23 -3.66
N THR A 252 -21.48 -3.01 -2.89
CA THR A 252 -20.95 -4.05 -1.98
C THR A 252 -20.14 -5.14 -2.69
N ALA A 253 -20.37 -5.34 -4.00
CA ALA A 253 -19.64 -6.29 -4.82
C ALA A 253 -18.54 -5.63 -5.68
N TYR A 254 -18.40 -4.29 -5.66
CA TYR A 254 -17.41 -3.62 -6.49
C TYR A 254 -16.01 -3.72 -5.90
N GLY A 255 -15.08 -4.06 -6.78
CA GLY A 255 -13.67 -3.80 -6.55
C GLY A 255 -13.29 -2.38 -6.98
N ARG A 256 -12.02 -2.08 -6.88
CA ARG A 256 -11.44 -0.79 -7.29
C ARG A 256 -11.69 -0.47 -8.77
N ASN A 257 -11.51 -1.47 -9.64
CA ASN A 257 -11.61 -1.28 -11.08
C ASN A 257 -13.03 -0.89 -11.53
N GLU A 258 -14.06 -1.52 -10.97
CA GLU A 258 -15.46 -1.21 -11.24
C GLU A 258 -15.82 0.21 -10.76
N ALA A 259 -15.40 0.57 -9.54
CA ALA A 259 -15.61 1.92 -9.00
C ALA A 259 -14.91 2.99 -9.83
N ASN A 260 -13.65 2.78 -10.18
CA ASN A 260 -12.88 3.72 -11.02
C ASN A 260 -13.48 3.87 -12.41
N ALA A 261 -13.97 2.79 -13.03
CA ALA A 261 -14.63 2.86 -14.33
C ALA A 261 -15.89 3.75 -14.32
N ILE A 262 -16.71 3.67 -13.27
CA ILE A 262 -17.89 4.51 -13.09
C ILE A 262 -17.47 5.98 -12.90
N PHE A 263 -16.45 6.25 -12.10
CA PHE A 263 -15.95 7.62 -11.88
C PHE A 263 -15.35 8.20 -13.17
N MET A 264 -14.51 7.45 -13.88
CA MET A 264 -13.92 7.86 -15.17
C MET A 264 -14.95 8.05 -16.28
N ALA A 265 -16.09 7.37 -16.23
CA ALA A 265 -17.20 7.60 -17.14
C ALA A 265 -17.92 8.94 -16.88
N GLY A 266 -17.66 9.59 -15.73
CA GLY A 266 -18.32 10.82 -15.32
C GLY A 266 -19.66 10.58 -14.62
N ASP A 267 -19.99 9.35 -14.31
CA ASP A 267 -21.27 8.95 -13.71
C ASP A 267 -21.34 9.20 -12.20
N ALA A 268 -20.19 9.45 -11.53
CA ALA A 268 -20.14 9.75 -10.10
C ALA A 268 -19.46 11.11 -9.82
N ALA A 269 -19.89 11.78 -8.73
CA ALA A 269 -19.30 13.05 -8.30
C ALA A 269 -18.07 12.86 -7.42
N PHE A 270 -18.06 11.80 -6.62
CA PHE A 270 -17.01 11.49 -5.63
C PHE A 270 -16.55 10.05 -5.72
N THR A 271 -15.28 9.83 -5.44
CA THR A 271 -14.70 8.51 -5.21
C THR A 271 -13.57 8.60 -4.20
N LEU A 272 -13.23 7.48 -3.56
CA LEU A 272 -12.01 7.34 -2.79
C LEU A 272 -11.23 6.14 -3.30
N VAL A 273 -9.97 6.38 -3.61
CA VAL A 273 -9.00 5.36 -4.03
C VAL A 273 -7.58 5.89 -3.80
N ASP A 274 -6.57 5.06 -3.97
CA ASP A 274 -5.17 5.48 -3.84
C ASP A 274 -4.82 6.63 -4.79
N SER A 275 -3.98 7.57 -4.34
CA SER A 275 -3.48 8.70 -5.14
C SER A 275 -2.90 8.30 -6.50
N THR A 276 -2.37 7.10 -6.60
CA THR A 276 -1.77 6.52 -7.83
C THR A 276 -2.76 6.37 -8.98
N HIS A 277 -4.07 6.42 -8.72
CA HIS A 277 -5.11 6.41 -9.75
C HIS A 277 -5.40 7.80 -10.36
N PHE A 278 -4.80 8.87 -9.81
CA PHE A 278 -4.99 10.22 -10.36
C PHE A 278 -4.56 10.31 -11.84
N GLY A 279 -3.43 9.66 -12.20
CA GLY A 279 -2.99 9.58 -13.59
C GLY A 279 -3.98 8.84 -14.50
N GLU A 280 -4.62 7.78 -13.99
CA GLU A 280 -5.64 7.02 -14.71
C GLU A 280 -6.90 7.85 -14.96
N PHE A 281 -7.33 8.67 -13.99
CA PHE A 281 -8.47 9.57 -14.14
C PHE A 281 -8.23 10.69 -15.17
N ASN A 282 -6.95 11.01 -15.41
CA ASN A 282 -6.53 12.01 -16.39
C ASN A 282 -6.00 11.39 -17.71
N ASP A 283 -6.11 10.09 -17.92
CA ASP A 283 -5.74 9.44 -19.19
C ASP A 283 -6.87 9.66 -20.25
N PRO A 284 -6.62 10.42 -21.33
CA PRO A 284 -7.62 10.69 -22.37
C PRO A 284 -8.08 9.46 -23.14
N LYS A 285 -7.35 8.33 -23.05
CA LYS A 285 -7.74 7.05 -23.68
C LYS A 285 -8.76 6.29 -22.87
N ARG A 286 -8.89 6.59 -21.57
CA ARG A 286 -9.68 5.81 -20.62
C ARG A 286 -10.77 6.62 -19.91
N SER A 287 -10.56 7.92 -19.74
CA SER A 287 -11.39 8.78 -18.89
C SER A 287 -12.11 9.87 -19.68
N LYS A 288 -13.38 10.10 -19.35
CA LYS A 288 -14.20 11.22 -19.86
C LYS A 288 -14.09 12.48 -19.00
N ILE A 289 -13.36 12.40 -17.87
CA ILE A 289 -13.23 13.46 -16.87
C ILE A 289 -11.80 14.02 -16.78
N VAL A 290 -11.04 13.92 -17.87
CA VAL A 290 -9.67 14.45 -17.95
C VAL A 290 -9.67 15.95 -17.60
N GLY A 291 -8.79 16.35 -16.66
CA GLY A 291 -8.67 17.72 -16.19
C GLY A 291 -9.84 18.20 -15.30
N LYS A 292 -10.74 17.30 -14.90
CA LYS A 292 -11.96 17.59 -14.13
C LYS A 292 -11.97 16.91 -12.74
N VAL A 293 -10.80 16.54 -12.24
CA VAL A 293 -10.65 15.82 -10.96
C VAL A 293 -9.88 16.69 -9.97
N GLY A 294 -10.46 16.92 -8.82
CA GLY A 294 -9.83 17.57 -7.67
C GLY A 294 -9.63 16.59 -6.53
N MET A 295 -8.82 16.99 -5.55
CA MET A 295 -8.53 16.24 -4.31
C MET A 295 -8.92 17.10 -3.11
N ALA A 296 -9.48 16.47 -2.07
CA ALA A 296 -9.89 17.16 -0.85
C ALA A 296 -9.68 16.26 0.39
N PRO A 297 -9.62 16.84 1.60
CA PRO A 297 -9.66 16.08 2.84
C PRO A 297 -10.91 15.21 2.94
N PHE A 298 -10.83 14.10 3.67
CA PHE A 298 -11.98 13.24 3.92
C PHE A 298 -13.08 14.01 4.64
N PRO A 299 -14.34 13.90 4.20
CA PRO A 299 -15.47 14.35 4.98
C PRO A 299 -15.50 13.65 6.35
N ILE A 300 -15.81 14.39 7.40
CA ILE A 300 -15.84 13.86 8.77
C ILE A 300 -17.24 13.34 9.15
N GLY A 301 -17.24 12.30 9.96
CA GLY A 301 -18.45 11.80 10.61
C GLY A 301 -18.83 12.61 11.85
N PRO A 302 -20.00 12.32 12.46
CA PRO A 302 -20.53 13.10 13.59
C PRO A 302 -19.67 13.04 14.87
N ARG A 303 -18.76 12.07 14.98
CA ARG A 303 -17.88 11.90 16.14
C ARG A 303 -16.50 12.53 15.99
N ALA A 304 -16.18 13.04 14.82
CA ALA A 304 -14.91 13.70 14.53
C ALA A 304 -15.06 15.21 14.45
N ASN A 305 -14.00 15.94 14.78
CA ASN A 305 -13.95 17.40 14.73
C ASN A 305 -12.90 17.93 13.74
N LYS A 306 -12.15 17.05 13.11
CA LYS A 306 -11.14 17.38 12.10
C LYS A 306 -10.92 16.22 11.15
N PRO A 307 -10.53 16.49 9.90
CA PRO A 307 -10.21 15.45 8.95
C PRO A 307 -9.03 14.58 9.42
N THR A 308 -9.10 13.33 9.04
CA THR A 308 -8.02 12.35 9.19
C THR A 308 -7.47 12.00 7.82
N SER A 309 -6.30 11.41 7.76
CA SER A 309 -5.71 10.92 6.52
C SER A 309 -5.32 9.46 6.63
N TRP A 310 -5.48 8.77 5.54
CA TRP A 310 -4.95 7.42 5.36
C TRP A 310 -3.64 7.52 4.56
N ASN A 311 -2.55 7.42 5.31
CA ASN A 311 -1.20 7.57 4.78
C ASN A 311 -0.46 6.23 4.92
N GLU A 312 -0.43 5.46 3.86
CA GLU A 312 0.34 4.23 3.73
C GLU A 312 1.68 4.48 3.05
N ILE A 313 2.62 3.58 3.24
CA ILE A 313 3.88 3.56 2.51
C ILE A 313 4.22 2.14 2.10
N TRP A 314 4.52 1.95 0.82
CA TRP A 314 5.05 0.70 0.31
C TRP A 314 6.57 0.74 0.28
N GLY A 315 7.20 -0.42 0.38
CA GLY A 315 8.64 -0.46 0.45
C GLY A 315 9.26 -1.73 -0.12
N TRP A 316 10.56 -1.80 0.08
CA TRP A 316 11.41 -2.91 -0.31
C TRP A 316 12.08 -3.51 0.92
N ALA A 317 12.09 -4.82 1.03
CA ALA A 317 12.71 -5.55 2.13
C ALA A 317 13.74 -6.55 1.62
N ILE A 318 14.70 -6.89 2.48
CA ILE A 318 15.77 -7.87 2.19
C ILE A 318 15.53 -9.09 3.08
N PRO A 319 15.30 -10.30 2.54
CA PRO A 319 15.21 -11.52 3.34
C PRO A 319 16.51 -11.82 4.08
N LYS A 320 16.43 -12.26 5.34
CA LYS A 320 17.62 -12.65 6.15
C LYS A 320 18.46 -13.80 5.55
N GLY A 321 17.84 -14.64 4.71
CA GLY A 321 18.52 -15.74 4.07
C GLY A 321 19.40 -15.35 2.88
N VAL A 322 19.42 -14.08 2.46
CA VAL A 322 20.25 -13.59 1.36
C VAL A 322 21.74 -13.67 1.74
N PRO A 323 22.61 -14.26 0.90
CA PRO A 323 24.06 -14.27 1.16
C PRO A 323 24.62 -12.86 1.37
N ALA A 324 25.57 -12.73 2.32
CA ALA A 324 26.06 -11.43 2.80
C ALA A 324 26.55 -10.49 1.67
N GLY A 325 27.20 -11.01 0.63
CA GLY A 325 27.66 -10.23 -0.52
C GLY A 325 26.49 -9.60 -1.29
N ARG A 326 25.43 -10.39 -1.57
CA ARG A 326 24.24 -9.90 -2.26
C ARG A 326 23.38 -9.01 -1.36
N ALA A 327 23.26 -9.30 -0.06
CA ALA A 327 22.56 -8.44 0.90
C ALA A 327 23.22 -7.04 0.96
N LYS A 328 24.55 -6.97 1.02
CA LYS A 328 25.28 -5.70 0.95
C LYS A 328 24.99 -4.95 -0.36
N LEU A 329 25.05 -5.67 -1.49
CA LEU A 329 24.77 -5.08 -2.81
C LEU A 329 23.31 -4.58 -2.91
N ALA A 330 22.36 -5.31 -2.36
CA ALA A 330 20.96 -4.91 -2.27
C ALA A 330 20.79 -3.62 -1.44
N LYS A 331 21.47 -3.50 -0.30
CA LYS A 331 21.46 -2.27 0.53
C LYS A 331 22.07 -1.07 -0.20
N GLU A 332 23.16 -1.27 -0.93
CA GLU A 332 23.77 -0.23 -1.77
C GLU A 332 22.83 0.24 -2.88
N MET A 333 22.13 -0.69 -3.55
CA MET A 333 21.13 -0.39 -4.59
C MET A 333 19.94 0.39 -4.01
N LEU A 334 19.41 -0.04 -2.87
CA LEU A 334 18.31 0.65 -2.18
C LEU A 334 18.73 2.04 -1.68
N SER A 335 19.98 2.18 -1.22
CA SER A 335 20.55 3.51 -0.90
C SER A 335 20.61 4.41 -2.13
N GLY A 336 20.99 3.86 -3.29
CA GLY A 336 20.96 4.57 -4.57
C GLY A 336 19.58 5.06 -4.96
N MET A 337 18.55 4.22 -4.77
CA MET A 337 17.15 4.59 -4.99
C MET A 337 16.70 5.71 -4.02
N MET A 338 17.00 5.58 -2.73
CA MET A 338 16.60 6.55 -1.71
C MET A 338 17.25 7.91 -1.88
N THR A 339 18.40 7.96 -2.52
CA THR A 339 19.17 9.21 -2.76
C THR A 339 19.01 9.77 -4.18
N ASP A 340 18.23 9.12 -5.06
CA ASP A 340 17.90 9.62 -6.41
C ASP A 340 16.70 10.57 -6.36
N ASP A 341 16.89 11.79 -5.87
CA ASP A 341 15.84 12.82 -5.76
C ASP A 341 15.13 13.07 -7.10
N ALA A 342 15.87 13.08 -8.20
CA ALA A 342 15.30 13.29 -9.53
C ALA A 342 14.39 12.11 -9.95
N GLY A 343 14.82 10.87 -9.68
CA GLY A 343 14.04 9.67 -9.93
C GLY A 343 12.77 9.62 -9.09
N GLN A 344 12.82 10.04 -7.84
CA GLN A 344 11.64 10.11 -6.97
C GLN A 344 10.63 11.17 -7.45
N ILE A 345 11.09 12.33 -7.92
CA ILE A 345 10.22 13.35 -8.52
C ILE A 345 9.60 12.84 -9.83
N GLU A 346 10.37 12.16 -10.67
CA GLU A 346 9.85 11.55 -11.90
C GLU A 346 8.81 10.46 -11.60
N MET A 347 9.04 9.63 -10.59
CA MET A 347 8.10 8.61 -10.13
C MET A 347 6.75 9.25 -9.76
N TRP A 348 6.74 10.32 -8.98
CA TRP A 348 5.53 11.08 -8.67
C TRP A 348 4.80 11.51 -9.96
N LYS A 349 5.49 12.21 -10.86
CA LYS A 349 4.91 12.73 -12.10
C LYS A 349 4.33 11.64 -13.01
N LYS A 350 4.94 10.46 -12.99
CA LYS A 350 4.57 9.33 -13.83
C LYS A 350 3.44 8.49 -13.23
N THR A 351 3.37 8.40 -11.90
CA THR A 351 2.54 7.39 -11.23
C THR A 351 1.55 7.96 -10.21
N GLY A 352 1.70 9.22 -9.79
CA GLY A 352 0.94 9.78 -8.66
C GLY A 352 1.34 9.22 -7.29
N GLY A 353 2.44 8.46 -7.20
CA GLY A 353 3.01 7.96 -5.94
C GLY A 353 3.93 9.01 -5.31
N PRO A 354 3.55 9.63 -4.17
CA PRO A 354 4.38 10.62 -3.49
C PRO A 354 5.73 10.05 -3.08
N PRO A 355 6.83 10.82 -3.26
CA PRO A 355 8.15 10.37 -2.86
C PRO A 355 8.23 10.12 -1.35
N PRO A 356 8.95 9.07 -0.91
CA PRO A 356 9.20 8.84 0.50
C PRO A 356 10.07 9.93 1.14
N ASN A 357 10.96 10.57 0.37
CA ASN A 357 11.81 11.67 0.82
C ASN A 357 10.99 12.96 0.99
N ILE A 358 10.58 13.24 2.23
CA ILE A 358 9.76 14.42 2.58
C ILE A 358 10.46 15.76 2.35
N LYS A 359 11.80 15.79 2.23
CA LYS A 359 12.54 17.01 1.90
C LYS A 359 12.24 17.54 0.51
N LEU A 360 11.72 16.67 -0.39
CA LEU A 360 11.30 17.06 -1.72
C LEU A 360 9.93 17.74 -1.75
N TRP A 361 9.09 17.52 -0.73
CA TRP A 361 7.70 17.95 -0.73
C TRP A 361 7.48 19.46 -0.81
N PRO A 362 8.24 20.32 -0.12
CA PRO A 362 8.07 21.78 -0.26
C PRO A 362 8.30 22.25 -1.69
N LYS A 363 9.33 21.72 -2.36
CA LYS A 363 9.62 22.05 -3.76
C LYS A 363 8.53 21.52 -4.68
N LEU A 364 8.14 20.25 -4.52
CA LEU A 364 7.06 19.66 -5.32
C LEU A 364 5.75 20.45 -5.17
N ALA A 365 5.36 20.80 -3.96
CA ALA A 365 4.13 21.57 -3.74
C ALA A 365 4.18 22.99 -4.33
N ALA A 366 5.37 23.60 -4.46
CA ALA A 366 5.54 24.90 -5.09
C ALA A 366 5.49 24.84 -6.64
N GLU A 367 5.93 23.73 -7.21
CA GLU A 367 6.10 23.57 -8.66
C GLU A 367 4.95 22.75 -9.32
N ASP A 368 4.21 21.95 -8.54
CA ASP A 368 3.19 21.02 -9.02
C ASP A 368 1.90 21.20 -8.22
N LYS A 369 0.88 21.77 -8.88
CA LYS A 369 -0.44 22.03 -8.27
C LYS A 369 -1.16 20.76 -7.81
N ASP A 370 -0.93 19.63 -8.49
CA ASP A 370 -1.57 18.35 -8.16
C ASP A 370 -0.93 17.75 -6.92
N PHE A 371 0.40 17.89 -6.78
CA PHE A 371 1.09 17.55 -5.52
C PHE A 371 0.65 18.47 -4.37
N ALA A 372 0.51 19.76 -4.62
CA ALA A 372 0.01 20.71 -3.60
C ALA A 372 -1.40 20.36 -3.13
N ALA A 373 -2.29 19.98 -4.06
CA ALA A 373 -3.64 19.52 -3.74
C ALA A 373 -3.64 18.22 -2.93
N LEU A 374 -2.82 17.23 -3.33
CA LEU A 374 -2.67 15.99 -2.59
C LEU A 374 -2.09 16.22 -1.20
N LYS A 375 -1.06 17.06 -1.09
CA LYS A 375 -0.44 17.42 0.19
C LYS A 375 -1.48 18.00 1.15
N HIS A 376 -2.29 18.95 0.69
CA HIS A 376 -3.38 19.51 1.48
C HIS A 376 -4.43 18.46 1.85
N ALA A 377 -4.84 17.62 0.90
CA ALA A 377 -5.88 16.62 1.11
C ALA A 377 -5.49 15.51 2.10
N VAL A 378 -4.22 15.16 2.17
CA VAL A 378 -3.73 14.00 2.92
C VAL A 378 -2.67 14.37 3.94
N PHE A 379 -1.53 14.91 3.51
CA PHE A 379 -0.36 15.06 4.39
C PHE A 379 -0.47 16.20 5.40
N ASP A 380 -1.31 17.21 5.15
CA ASP A 380 -1.60 18.27 6.10
C ASP A 380 -2.72 17.89 7.09
N GLN A 381 -3.31 16.70 6.93
CA GLN A 381 -4.35 16.18 7.82
C GLN A 381 -3.76 15.35 8.97
N THR A 382 -4.61 14.93 9.89
CA THR A 382 -4.17 14.09 11.00
C THR A 382 -3.98 12.65 10.53
N PRO A 383 -2.74 12.11 10.53
CA PRO A 383 -2.51 10.75 10.09
C PRO A 383 -3.15 9.74 11.04
N ILE A 384 -3.62 8.63 10.50
CA ILE A 384 -4.15 7.51 11.25
C ILE A 384 -3.06 6.47 11.41
N THR A 385 -2.92 5.96 12.63
CA THR A 385 -2.24 4.70 12.91
C THR A 385 -3.32 3.68 13.20
N HIS A 386 -3.41 2.65 12.38
CA HIS A 386 -4.39 1.62 12.65
C HIS A 386 -3.77 0.34 13.24
N SER A 387 -4.61 -0.48 13.85
CA SER A 387 -4.19 -1.67 14.59
C SER A 387 -3.41 -2.69 13.75
N ALA A 388 -3.59 -2.72 12.43
CA ALA A 388 -2.83 -3.59 11.52
C ALA A 388 -1.31 -3.49 11.69
N TYR A 389 -0.80 -2.32 12.07
CA TYR A 389 0.64 -2.09 12.20
C TYR A 389 1.29 -2.79 13.41
N TYR A 390 0.50 -3.44 14.26
CA TYR A 390 0.99 -3.95 15.55
C TYR A 390 0.83 -5.45 15.75
N PHE A 391 0.19 -6.19 14.82
CA PHE A 391 0.04 -7.64 14.97
C PHE A 391 -0.01 -8.39 13.62
N ALA A 392 0.47 -9.65 13.65
CA ALA A 392 0.66 -10.47 12.45
C ALA A 392 -0.64 -11.04 11.87
N GLU A 393 -1.68 -11.14 12.68
CA GLU A 393 -2.97 -11.76 12.36
C GLU A 393 -3.88 -10.84 11.54
N TRP A 394 -3.42 -9.63 11.23
CA TRP A 394 -4.21 -8.64 10.53
C TRP A 394 -4.91 -9.14 9.24
N PRO A 395 -4.28 -9.94 8.36
CA PRO A 395 -4.98 -10.45 7.17
C PRO A 395 -6.25 -11.26 7.49
N ALA A 396 -6.24 -12.02 8.59
CA ALA A 396 -7.40 -12.78 9.05
C ALA A 396 -8.49 -11.85 9.62
N VAL A 397 -8.09 -10.83 10.39
CA VAL A 397 -9.01 -9.78 10.90
C VAL A 397 -9.67 -9.04 9.76
N HIS A 398 -8.89 -8.62 8.76
CA HIS A 398 -9.41 -7.93 7.58
C HIS A 398 -10.48 -8.77 6.86
N LYS A 399 -10.20 -10.07 6.68
CA LYS A 399 -11.19 -10.97 6.07
C LYS A 399 -12.47 -11.07 6.91
N ALA A 400 -12.35 -11.34 8.21
CA ALA A 400 -13.49 -11.47 9.10
C ALA A 400 -14.34 -10.19 9.15
N TYR A 401 -13.70 -9.03 9.17
CA TYR A 401 -14.38 -7.74 9.10
C TYR A 401 -15.10 -7.53 7.75
N SER A 402 -14.46 -7.86 6.65
CA SER A 402 -15.08 -7.71 5.31
C SER A 402 -16.31 -8.61 5.17
N ASP A 403 -16.25 -9.86 5.64
CA ASP A 403 -17.37 -10.79 5.63
C ASP A 403 -18.57 -10.23 6.45
N MET A 404 -18.29 -9.69 7.64
CA MET A 404 -19.29 -9.04 8.50
C MET A 404 -19.94 -7.83 7.81
N ALA A 405 -19.11 -6.94 7.26
CA ALA A 405 -19.59 -5.70 6.66
C ALA A 405 -20.47 -5.98 5.42
N ILE A 406 -20.06 -6.92 4.56
CA ILE A 406 -20.85 -7.34 3.39
C ILE A 406 -22.17 -7.95 3.84
N ALA A 407 -22.17 -8.82 4.86
CA ALA A 407 -23.38 -9.41 5.42
C ALA A 407 -24.34 -8.33 5.95
N ALA A 408 -23.83 -7.37 6.74
CA ALA A 408 -24.62 -6.28 7.30
C ALA A 408 -25.23 -5.37 6.21
N LEU A 409 -24.46 -5.01 5.19
CA LEU A 409 -24.91 -4.14 4.10
C LEU A 409 -25.86 -4.82 3.11
N SER A 410 -25.81 -6.15 3.01
CA SER A 410 -26.69 -6.94 2.15
C SER A 410 -28.03 -7.29 2.81
N GLY A 411 -28.13 -7.13 4.14
CA GLY A 411 -29.32 -7.41 4.93
C GLY A 411 -30.25 -6.20 5.05
N LYS A 412 -31.18 -6.27 6.02
CA LYS A 412 -32.05 -5.16 6.35
C LYS A 412 -31.36 -4.23 7.35
N ARG A 413 -31.73 -2.94 7.30
CA ARG A 413 -31.16 -1.91 8.20
C ARG A 413 -31.33 -2.26 9.68
N GLU A 414 -32.53 -2.74 10.05
CA GLU A 414 -32.86 -3.13 11.42
C GLU A 414 -32.04 -4.32 11.94
N ASP A 415 -31.50 -5.16 11.05
CA ASP A 415 -30.69 -6.34 11.41
C ASP A 415 -29.20 -5.99 11.62
N ILE A 416 -28.75 -4.80 11.23
CA ILE A 416 -27.34 -4.39 11.37
C ILE A 416 -26.77 -4.65 12.77
N PRO A 417 -27.41 -4.21 13.89
CA PRO A 417 -26.86 -4.45 15.22
C PRO A 417 -26.69 -5.93 15.56
N LYS A 418 -27.61 -6.76 15.09
CA LYS A 418 -27.56 -8.22 15.26
C LYS A 418 -26.40 -8.82 14.49
N VAL A 419 -26.26 -8.48 13.21
CA VAL A 419 -25.16 -8.97 12.35
C VAL A 419 -23.80 -8.59 12.92
N LEU A 420 -23.62 -7.34 13.37
CA LEU A 420 -22.38 -6.89 14.01
C LEU A 420 -22.06 -7.72 15.26
N ALA A 421 -23.07 -8.00 16.12
CA ALA A 421 -22.89 -8.79 17.35
C ALA A 421 -22.53 -10.26 17.04
N GLU A 422 -23.14 -10.86 16.03
CA GLU A 422 -22.88 -12.26 15.63
C GLU A 422 -21.46 -12.49 15.10
N HIS A 423 -20.77 -11.44 14.65
CA HIS A 423 -19.43 -11.55 14.07
C HIS A 423 -18.29 -11.19 15.06
N VAL A 424 -18.59 -10.72 16.27
CA VAL A 424 -17.60 -10.36 17.29
C VAL A 424 -16.61 -11.49 17.54
N ASP A 425 -17.12 -12.71 17.78
CA ASP A 425 -16.30 -13.89 18.07
C ASP A 425 -15.41 -14.29 16.89
N ASN A 426 -15.88 -14.09 15.65
CA ASN A 426 -15.07 -14.37 14.45
C ASN A 426 -13.87 -13.41 14.35
N ILE A 427 -14.12 -12.12 14.59
CA ILE A 427 -13.07 -11.11 14.58
C ILE A 427 -12.11 -11.31 15.76
N GLN A 428 -12.62 -11.69 16.95
CA GLN A 428 -11.79 -11.97 18.11
C GLN A 428 -10.88 -13.18 17.87
N ARG A 429 -11.41 -14.29 17.32
CA ARG A 429 -10.58 -15.45 16.94
C ARG A 429 -9.53 -15.07 15.91
N ALA A 430 -9.91 -14.31 14.88
CA ALA A 430 -8.97 -13.82 13.88
C ALA A 430 -7.85 -12.98 14.50
N ALA A 431 -8.16 -12.12 15.48
CA ALA A 431 -7.18 -11.25 16.14
C ALA A 431 -6.27 -12.01 17.14
N THR A 432 -6.64 -13.21 17.57
CA THR A 432 -5.84 -14.02 18.53
C THR A 432 -5.12 -15.18 17.87
N GLY A 433 -5.31 -15.40 16.56
CA GLY A 433 -4.70 -16.52 15.83
C GLY A 433 -5.26 -17.90 16.21
N ASN A 434 -6.48 -17.99 16.79
CA ASN A 434 -7.14 -19.22 17.26
C ASN A 434 -8.26 -19.67 16.33
#